data_5ea6b97b2eccb26a4cae7dace3e82436
#
_entry.id   5ea6b97b2eccb26a4cae7dace3e82436
#
_cell.length_a   1.000
_cell.length_b   1.000
_cell.length_c   1.000
_cell.angle_alpha   90.00
_cell.angle_beta   90.00
_cell.angle_gamma   90.00
#
_symmetry.space_group_name_H-M   'P 1'
#
loop_
_entity.id
_entity.type
_entity.pdbx_description
1 polymer ?
#
loop_
_entity_poly.entity_id
_entity_poly.type
_entity_poly.pdbx_seq_one_letter_code
_entity_poly.pdbx_strand_id
1 'polypeptide(L)'
;MRRRGVFVVLLLAALAGYFFWRGAQGPGHSLDSQELLTLLTDTANQVNARGPTMVDAETRLRGAEAGPDARLTYRYELVAFNRADMDQRRFVALKKPELVAAACQRAEVRYLLTQGATLVYLYDDKMGERIADIGLAKGDCP
;
A
#
# COMPACT_ATOMS: atom_id res chain seq x y z
N MET A 1 27.01 5.62 47.05
CA MET A 1 26.80 4.82 45.81
C MET A 1 25.34 4.44 45.50
N ARG A 2 24.38 4.84 46.33
CA ARG A 2 22.95 4.48 46.11
C ARG A 2 22.14 5.47 45.26
N ARG A 3 22.68 6.62 44.89
CA ARG A 3 21.91 7.67 44.15
C ARG A 3 21.94 7.56 42.59
N ARG A 4 22.84 6.75 42.02
CA ARG A 4 22.94 6.61 40.56
C ARG A 4 21.91 5.66 39.96
N GLY A 5 21.36 4.73 40.73
CA GLY A 5 20.36 3.76 40.25
C GLY A 5 18.95 4.33 40.11
N VAL A 6 18.59 5.31 40.95
CA VAL A 6 17.25 5.90 40.96
C VAL A 6 17.00 6.78 39.72
N PHE A 7 18.03 7.51 39.24
CA PHE A 7 17.90 8.34 38.05
C PHE A 7 17.77 7.54 36.76
N VAL A 8 18.43 6.38 36.66
CA VAL A 8 18.33 5.51 35.48
C VAL A 8 16.96 4.85 35.41
N VAL A 9 16.39 4.44 36.52
CA VAL A 9 15.06 3.83 36.59
C VAL A 9 13.96 4.85 36.24
N LEU A 10 14.09 6.09 36.68
CA LEU A 10 13.13 7.16 36.37
C LEU A 10 13.19 7.57 34.87
N LEU A 11 14.39 7.59 34.26
CA LEU A 11 14.55 7.85 32.82
C LEU A 11 13.96 6.73 31.98
N LEU A 12 14.14 5.47 32.35
CA LEU A 12 13.55 4.33 31.66
C LEU A 12 12.02 4.31 31.78
N ALA A 13 11.48 4.67 32.93
CA ALA A 13 10.03 4.79 33.13
C ALA A 13 9.42 5.93 32.28
N ALA A 14 10.13 7.06 32.12
CA ALA A 14 9.70 8.17 31.28
C ALA A 14 9.72 7.81 29.78
N LEU A 15 10.73 7.06 29.35
CA LEU A 15 10.79 6.57 27.95
C LEU A 15 9.71 5.50 27.68
N ALA A 16 9.48 4.58 28.59
CA ALA A 16 8.40 3.59 28.46
C ALA A 16 7.02 4.26 28.44
N GLY A 17 6.78 5.27 29.27
CA GLY A 17 5.56 6.07 29.24
C GLY A 17 5.37 6.86 27.94
N TYR A 18 6.45 7.39 27.38
CA TYR A 18 6.42 8.11 26.11
C TYR A 18 6.09 7.19 24.92
N PHE A 19 6.70 6.00 24.88
CA PHE A 19 6.39 4.99 23.85
C PHE A 19 4.99 4.41 24.04
N PHE A 20 4.54 4.21 25.28
CA PHE A 20 3.19 3.73 25.55
C PHE A 20 2.13 4.77 25.17
N TRP A 21 2.39 6.05 25.39
CA TRP A 21 1.47 7.13 25.03
C TRP A 21 1.40 7.34 23.51
N ARG A 22 2.50 7.16 22.78
CA ARG A 22 2.50 7.16 21.31
C ARG A 22 1.80 5.94 20.71
N GLY A 23 1.87 4.79 21.39
CA GLY A 23 1.17 3.57 20.98
C GLY A 23 -0.33 3.58 21.33
N ALA A 24 -0.77 4.48 22.21
CA ALA A 24 -2.15 4.61 22.66
C ALA A 24 -3.01 5.54 21.77
N GLN A 25 -2.46 6.10 20.71
CA GLN A 25 -3.29 6.64 19.62
C GLN A 25 -3.82 5.44 18.81
N GLY A 26 -4.79 4.79 19.40
CA GLY A 26 -5.38 3.56 18.93
C GLY A 26 -6.16 3.72 17.61
N PRO A 27 -6.76 2.64 17.12
CA PRO A 27 -7.36 2.51 15.78
C PRO A 27 -8.64 3.32 15.56
N GLY A 28 -8.75 4.51 16.13
CA GLY A 28 -9.89 5.41 16.01
C GLY A 28 -9.57 6.78 15.39
N HIS A 29 -8.29 7.07 15.09
CA HIS A 29 -7.95 8.34 14.45
C HIS A 29 -8.15 8.21 12.94
N SER A 30 -9.15 8.93 12.41
CA SER A 30 -9.28 9.12 10.97
C SER A 30 -8.23 10.13 10.52
N LEU A 31 -7.43 9.76 9.52
CA LEU A 31 -6.49 10.68 8.90
C LEU A 31 -7.25 11.80 8.19
N ASP A 32 -6.72 13.01 8.26
CA ASP A 32 -7.20 14.05 7.36
C ASP A 32 -6.69 13.80 5.91
N SER A 33 -7.24 14.54 4.96
CA SER A 33 -6.92 14.32 3.55
C SER A 33 -5.44 14.56 3.23
N GLN A 34 -4.78 15.47 3.96
CA GLN A 34 -3.39 15.82 3.75
C GLN A 34 -2.46 14.75 4.34
N GLU A 35 -2.79 14.25 5.52
CA GLU A 35 -2.06 13.15 6.17
C GLU A 35 -2.15 11.87 5.32
N LEU A 36 -3.34 11.56 4.80
CA LEU A 36 -3.54 10.41 3.95
C LEU A 36 -2.73 10.54 2.65
N LEU A 37 -2.77 11.71 1.98
CA LEU A 37 -1.99 11.95 0.76
C LEU A 37 -0.50 11.82 1.01
N THR A 38 0.00 12.33 2.14
CA THR A 38 1.40 12.20 2.53
C THR A 38 1.78 10.72 2.67
N LEU A 39 0.96 9.93 3.36
CA LEU A 39 1.21 8.50 3.56
C LEU A 39 1.20 7.72 2.24
N LEU A 40 0.28 8.04 1.32
CA LEU A 40 0.23 7.43 -0.02
C LEU A 40 1.46 7.82 -0.85
N THR A 41 1.89 9.08 -0.75
CA THR A 41 3.08 9.58 -1.44
C THR A 41 4.34 8.87 -0.95
N ASP A 42 4.50 8.72 0.36
CA ASP A 42 5.62 7.99 0.95
C ASP A 42 5.63 6.52 0.53
N THR A 43 4.46 5.89 0.47
CA THR A 43 4.30 4.52 -0.02
C THR A 43 4.75 4.40 -1.49
N ALA A 44 4.30 5.32 -2.36
CA ALA A 44 4.71 5.36 -3.76
C ALA A 44 6.24 5.56 -3.90
N ASN A 45 6.82 6.48 -3.13
CA ASN A 45 8.25 6.74 -3.12
C ASN A 45 9.07 5.51 -2.70
N GLN A 46 8.61 4.75 -1.70
CA GLN A 46 9.27 3.50 -1.28
C GLN A 46 9.24 2.43 -2.37
N VAL A 47 8.13 2.31 -3.10
CA VAL A 47 8.01 1.41 -4.25
C VAL A 47 8.99 1.82 -5.35
N ASN A 48 9.00 3.11 -5.70
CA ASN A 48 9.82 3.66 -6.78
C ASN A 48 11.32 3.60 -6.47
N ALA A 49 11.71 3.72 -5.20
CA ALA A 49 13.11 3.62 -4.76
C ALA A 49 13.73 2.24 -5.03
N ARG A 50 12.91 1.19 -5.11
CA ARG A 50 13.38 -0.17 -5.45
C ARG A 50 13.59 -0.37 -6.95
N GLY A 51 13.06 0.54 -7.78
CA GLY A 51 13.07 0.42 -9.24
C GLY A 51 12.11 -0.67 -9.74
N PRO A 52 12.04 -0.85 -11.08
CA PRO A 52 11.22 -1.89 -11.68
C PRO A 52 11.61 -3.28 -11.18
N THR A 53 10.63 -4.06 -10.72
CA THR A 53 10.86 -5.35 -10.07
C THR A 53 9.89 -6.40 -10.60
N MET A 54 10.37 -7.60 -10.92
CA MET A 54 9.52 -8.74 -11.24
C MET A 54 8.80 -9.20 -9.96
N VAL A 55 7.47 -9.24 -10.01
CA VAL A 55 6.63 -9.74 -8.91
C VAL A 55 6.26 -11.20 -9.09
N ASP A 56 6.27 -11.67 -10.34
CA ASP A 56 6.20 -13.07 -10.75
C ASP A 56 6.91 -13.26 -12.10
N ALA A 57 6.86 -14.46 -12.69
CA ALA A 57 7.57 -14.78 -13.92
C ALA A 57 7.13 -13.94 -15.13
N GLU A 58 5.93 -13.39 -15.11
CA GLU A 58 5.29 -12.71 -16.26
C GLU A 58 4.95 -11.26 -15.98
N THR A 59 5.02 -10.83 -14.70
CA THR A 59 4.55 -9.51 -14.25
C THR A 59 5.67 -8.69 -13.65
N ARG A 60 5.89 -7.50 -14.19
CA ARG A 60 6.85 -6.51 -13.67
C ARG A 60 6.10 -5.34 -13.05
N LEU A 61 6.40 -5.01 -11.79
CA LEU A 61 6.00 -3.74 -11.19
C LEU A 61 6.90 -2.64 -11.73
N ARG A 62 6.33 -1.65 -12.42
CA ARG A 62 7.04 -0.52 -13.02
C ARG A 62 7.23 0.64 -12.04
N GLY A 63 6.28 0.82 -11.13
CA GLY A 63 6.30 1.88 -10.15
C GLY A 63 4.93 2.14 -9.54
N ALA A 64 4.86 3.16 -8.70
CA ALA A 64 3.63 3.61 -8.06
C ALA A 64 3.55 5.14 -8.03
N GLU A 65 2.33 5.65 -7.92
CA GLU A 65 2.02 7.08 -7.92
C GLU A 65 0.86 7.36 -6.97
N ALA A 66 1.02 8.35 -6.08
CA ALA A 66 -0.08 8.91 -5.31
C ALA A 66 -0.76 10.01 -6.12
N GLY A 67 -2.06 10.01 -6.16
CA GLY A 67 -2.83 10.96 -6.95
C GLY A 67 -3.96 11.63 -6.15
N PRO A 68 -4.74 12.50 -6.81
CA PRO A 68 -5.89 13.13 -6.17
C PRO A 68 -6.91 12.09 -5.70
N ASP A 69 -7.82 12.52 -4.82
CA ASP A 69 -8.89 11.69 -4.25
C ASP A 69 -8.38 10.45 -3.50
N ALA A 70 -7.26 10.61 -2.76
CA ALA A 70 -6.64 9.55 -1.95
C ALA A 70 -6.38 8.27 -2.76
N ARG A 71 -5.88 8.40 -3.97
CA ARG A 71 -5.60 7.29 -4.88
C ARG A 71 -4.12 6.92 -4.84
N LEU A 72 -3.84 5.63 -4.73
CA LEU A 72 -2.52 5.05 -4.93
C LEU A 72 -2.56 4.10 -6.13
N THR A 73 -1.82 4.44 -7.17
CA THR A 73 -1.81 3.71 -8.43
C THR A 73 -0.52 2.92 -8.57
N TYR A 74 -0.61 1.60 -8.77
CA TYR A 74 0.49 0.72 -9.12
C TYR A 74 0.46 0.42 -10.61
N ARG A 75 1.62 0.50 -11.28
CA ARG A 75 1.76 0.23 -12.71
C ARG A 75 2.48 -1.09 -12.92
N TYR A 76 1.81 -2.03 -13.56
CA TYR A 76 2.35 -3.34 -13.91
C TYR A 76 2.47 -3.51 -15.42
N GLU A 77 3.46 -4.28 -15.83
CA GLU A 77 3.67 -4.69 -17.21
C GLU A 77 3.65 -6.22 -17.29
N LEU A 78 2.86 -6.77 -18.21
CA LEU A 78 2.88 -8.19 -18.55
C LEU A 78 3.94 -8.39 -19.63
N VAL A 79 5.12 -8.85 -19.26
CA VAL A 79 6.34 -8.83 -20.09
C VAL A 79 6.29 -9.78 -21.30
N ALA A 80 5.42 -10.76 -21.29
CA ALA A 80 5.30 -11.79 -22.34
C ALA A 80 4.03 -11.67 -23.20
N PHE A 81 3.11 -10.79 -22.87
CA PHE A 81 1.79 -10.74 -23.47
C PHE A 81 1.58 -9.50 -24.35
N ASN A 82 0.75 -9.66 -25.39
CA ASN A 82 0.14 -8.54 -26.10
C ASN A 82 -1.32 -8.43 -25.72
N ARG A 83 -1.82 -7.21 -25.62
CA ARG A 83 -3.23 -6.94 -25.31
C ARG A 83 -4.19 -7.64 -26.32
N ALA A 84 -3.82 -7.67 -27.59
CA ALA A 84 -4.64 -8.27 -28.64
C ALA A 84 -4.88 -9.79 -28.44
N ASP A 85 -3.98 -10.48 -27.74
CA ASP A 85 -4.04 -11.92 -27.51
C ASP A 85 -4.75 -12.29 -26.21
N MET A 86 -5.28 -11.28 -25.49
CA MET A 86 -5.85 -11.45 -24.14
C MET A 86 -7.35 -11.18 -24.11
N ASP A 87 -8.10 -12.04 -23.43
CA ASP A 87 -9.46 -11.73 -22.97
C ASP A 87 -9.38 -10.88 -21.70
N GLN A 88 -9.56 -9.58 -21.87
CA GLN A 88 -9.46 -8.59 -20.78
C GLN A 88 -10.49 -8.83 -19.67
N ARG A 89 -11.72 -9.24 -20.00
CA ARG A 89 -12.77 -9.52 -19.01
C ARG A 89 -12.38 -10.71 -18.15
N ARG A 90 -11.87 -11.75 -18.78
CA ARG A 90 -11.40 -12.96 -18.09
C ARG A 90 -10.18 -12.63 -17.21
N PHE A 91 -9.25 -11.81 -17.72
CA PHE A 91 -8.10 -11.34 -16.95
C PHE A 91 -8.53 -10.63 -15.67
N VAL A 92 -9.44 -9.65 -15.76
CA VAL A 92 -9.96 -8.92 -14.59
C VAL A 92 -10.70 -9.85 -13.63
N ALA A 93 -11.53 -10.76 -14.13
CA ALA A 93 -12.29 -11.71 -13.33
C ALA A 93 -11.39 -12.64 -12.50
N LEU A 94 -10.23 -13.03 -13.03
CA LEU A 94 -9.24 -13.85 -12.33
C LEU A 94 -8.34 -13.01 -11.42
N LYS A 95 -7.89 -11.85 -11.89
CA LYS A 95 -6.89 -11.03 -11.18
C LYS A 95 -7.47 -10.25 -10.00
N LYS A 96 -8.68 -9.73 -10.10
CA LYS A 96 -9.28 -8.94 -9.01
C LYS A 96 -9.39 -9.71 -7.68
N PRO A 97 -9.89 -10.96 -7.63
CA PRO A 97 -9.91 -11.73 -6.38
C PRO A 97 -8.52 -11.98 -5.78
N GLU A 98 -7.49 -12.20 -6.61
CA GLU A 98 -6.12 -12.35 -6.15
C GLU A 98 -5.59 -11.07 -5.49
N LEU A 99 -5.84 -9.92 -6.13
CA LEU A 99 -5.45 -8.61 -5.59
C LEU A 99 -6.17 -8.29 -4.30
N VAL A 100 -7.48 -8.56 -4.22
CA VAL A 100 -8.26 -8.40 -2.99
C VAL A 100 -7.67 -9.26 -1.86
N ALA A 101 -7.43 -10.54 -2.12
CA ALA A 101 -6.86 -11.45 -1.12
C ALA A 101 -5.50 -10.94 -0.62
N ALA A 102 -4.60 -10.56 -1.54
CA ALA A 102 -3.27 -10.07 -1.20
C ALA A 102 -3.32 -8.74 -0.43
N ALA A 103 -4.16 -7.79 -0.87
CA ALA A 103 -4.32 -6.50 -0.24
C ALA A 103 -4.93 -6.60 1.16
N CYS A 104 -6.00 -7.38 1.31
CA CYS A 104 -6.74 -7.51 2.55
C CYS A 104 -6.02 -8.33 3.63
N GLN A 105 -5.02 -9.12 3.28
CA GLN A 105 -4.14 -9.80 4.24
C GLN A 105 -3.14 -8.85 4.91
N ARG A 106 -2.84 -7.71 4.30
CA ARG A 106 -1.87 -6.74 4.82
C ARG A 106 -2.57 -5.70 5.67
N ALA A 107 -2.20 -5.63 6.95
CA ALA A 107 -2.82 -4.70 7.91
C ALA A 107 -2.68 -3.24 7.47
N GLU A 108 -1.54 -2.86 6.91
CA GLU A 108 -1.26 -1.51 6.43
C GLU A 108 -2.17 -1.13 5.27
N VAL A 109 -2.40 -2.06 4.35
CA VAL A 109 -3.27 -1.84 3.18
C VAL A 109 -4.73 -1.71 3.64
N ARG A 110 -5.19 -2.60 4.50
CA ARG A 110 -6.54 -2.47 5.08
C ARG A 110 -6.74 -1.14 5.79
N TYR A 111 -5.72 -0.69 6.55
CA TYR A 111 -5.75 0.61 7.20
C TYR A 111 -5.94 1.74 6.19
N LEU A 112 -5.14 1.79 5.11
CA LEU A 112 -5.28 2.79 4.05
C LEU A 112 -6.69 2.79 3.45
N LEU A 113 -7.23 1.61 3.12
CA LEU A 113 -8.59 1.47 2.58
C LEU A 113 -9.64 1.97 3.58
N THR A 114 -9.50 1.69 4.88
CA THR A 114 -10.43 2.20 5.90
C THR A 114 -10.37 3.70 6.08
N GLN A 115 -9.22 4.33 5.79
CA GLN A 115 -9.07 5.80 5.77
C GLN A 115 -9.63 6.46 4.49
N GLY A 116 -10.17 5.68 3.57
CA GLY A 116 -10.79 6.17 2.34
C GLY A 116 -9.86 6.17 1.12
N ALA A 117 -8.68 5.56 1.22
CA ALA A 117 -7.81 5.37 0.05
C ALA A 117 -8.44 4.41 -0.95
N THR A 118 -8.14 4.64 -2.23
CA THR A 118 -8.41 3.71 -3.33
C THR A 118 -7.09 3.23 -3.90
N LEU A 119 -6.92 1.92 -4.01
CA LEU A 119 -5.78 1.32 -4.71
C LEU A 119 -6.19 1.04 -6.15
N VAL A 120 -5.37 1.43 -7.11
CA VAL A 120 -5.58 1.16 -8.53
C VAL A 120 -4.40 0.37 -9.07
N TYR A 121 -4.68 -0.74 -9.72
CA TYR A 121 -3.69 -1.61 -10.35
C TYR A 121 -3.87 -1.50 -11.86
N LEU A 122 -2.91 -0.85 -12.52
CA LEU A 122 -2.89 -0.68 -13.97
C LEU A 122 -2.01 -1.77 -14.57
N TYR A 123 -2.57 -2.55 -15.49
CA TYR A 123 -1.83 -3.58 -16.23
C TYR A 123 -1.69 -3.15 -17.68
N ASP A 124 -0.46 -3.02 -18.13
CA ASP A 124 -0.10 -2.78 -19.52
C ASP A 124 0.56 -4.02 -20.11
N ASP A 125 0.47 -4.19 -21.41
CA ASP A 125 1.18 -5.24 -22.13
C ASP A 125 2.65 -4.88 -22.37
N LYS A 126 3.41 -5.76 -23.01
CA LYS A 126 4.83 -5.54 -23.33
C LYS A 126 5.08 -4.36 -24.28
N MET A 127 4.04 -3.88 -24.97
CA MET A 127 4.11 -2.72 -25.88
C MET A 127 3.62 -1.43 -25.20
N GLY A 128 3.18 -1.51 -23.94
CA GLY A 128 2.65 -0.38 -23.18
C GLY A 128 1.17 -0.10 -23.42
N GLU A 129 0.44 -1.03 -24.07
CA GLU A 129 -1.00 -0.90 -24.25
C GLU A 129 -1.76 -1.36 -23.02
N ARG A 130 -2.75 -0.58 -22.59
CA ARG A 130 -3.55 -0.87 -21.40
C ARG A 130 -4.40 -2.13 -21.58
N ILE A 131 -4.19 -3.12 -20.69
CA ILE A 131 -4.97 -4.35 -20.60
C ILE A 131 -6.14 -4.17 -19.63
N ALA A 132 -5.88 -3.65 -18.44
CA ALA A 132 -6.88 -3.54 -17.40
C ALA A 132 -6.55 -2.46 -16.36
N ASP A 133 -7.61 -1.90 -15.78
CA ASP A 133 -7.61 -1.03 -14.62
C ASP A 133 -8.44 -1.72 -13.54
N ILE A 134 -7.81 -2.09 -12.42
CA ILE A 134 -8.49 -2.78 -11.32
C ILE A 134 -8.40 -1.93 -10.07
N GLY A 135 -9.55 -1.44 -9.60
CA GLY A 135 -9.65 -0.64 -8.39
C GLY A 135 -10.07 -1.47 -7.18
N LEU A 136 -9.48 -1.18 -6.02
CA LEU A 136 -9.86 -1.70 -4.71
C LEU A 136 -10.17 -0.54 -3.76
N ALA A 137 -11.27 -0.65 -3.03
CA ALA A 137 -11.69 0.30 -2.02
C ALA A 137 -12.07 -0.43 -0.73
N LYS A 138 -12.45 0.32 0.30
CA LYS A 138 -12.82 -0.21 1.63
C LYS A 138 -13.79 -1.39 1.57
N GLY A 139 -14.80 -1.34 0.67
CA GLY A 139 -15.82 -2.39 0.55
C GLY A 139 -15.33 -3.70 -0.06
N ASP A 140 -14.13 -3.75 -0.63
CA ASP A 140 -13.58 -4.97 -1.24
C ASP A 140 -12.93 -5.90 -0.21
N CYS A 141 -12.59 -5.41 1.00
CA CYS A 141 -12.10 -6.24 2.09
C CYS A 141 -13.25 -6.67 3.01
N PRO A 142 -13.39 -7.98 3.28
CA PRO A 142 -14.37 -8.50 4.22
C PRO A 142 -14.08 -8.13 5.67
#